data_a7ba32c45e797fbcbdce55cfc2a008ee
#
_entry.id   a7ba32c45e797fbcbdce55cfc2a008ee
#
_cell.length_a   1.000
_cell.length_b   1.000
_cell.length_c   1.000
_cell.angle_alpha   90.00
_cell.angle_beta   90.00
_cell.angle_gamma   90.00
#
_symmetry.space_group_name_H-M   'P 1'
#
loop_
_entity.id
_entity.type
_entity.pdbx_description
1 polymer ?
#
loop_
_entity_poly.entity_id
_entity_poly.type
_entity_poly.pdbx_seq_one_letter_code
_entity_poly.pdbx_strand_id
1 'polypeptide(L)'
;MRIKELAKKYNLGKNDFWELKRGSKSMWIITHDAIEKIAIIENIELTKFEVLNTEVDFARFLITMQKGDKSIVSVGEASTKNCTSNYYGCMAEKRGIDRCVLKLINAYEYGIYSDV
;
A
#
# COMPACT_ATOMS: atom_id res chain seq x y z
N MET A 1 -8.37 -8.58 -10.65
CA MET A 1 -7.18 -8.44 -11.55
C MET A 1 -6.07 -9.37 -11.08
N ARG A 2 -5.63 -10.29 -11.91
CA ARG A 2 -4.55 -11.20 -11.58
C ARG A 2 -3.20 -10.48 -11.65
N ILE A 3 -2.20 -10.99 -10.93
CA ILE A 3 -0.88 -10.35 -10.88
C ILE A 3 -0.27 -10.13 -12.28
N LYS A 4 -0.44 -11.06 -13.19
CA LYS A 4 0.08 -10.92 -14.55
C LYS A 4 -0.59 -9.78 -15.31
N GLU A 5 -1.89 -9.62 -15.14
CA GLU A 5 -2.65 -8.53 -15.76
C GLU A 5 -2.24 -7.19 -15.17
N LEU A 6 -2.06 -7.14 -13.86
CA LEU A 6 -1.63 -5.95 -13.14
C LEU A 6 -0.22 -5.55 -13.58
N ALA A 7 0.70 -6.50 -13.65
CA ALA A 7 2.07 -6.25 -14.08
C ALA A 7 2.12 -5.70 -15.50
N LYS A 8 1.30 -6.25 -16.39
CA LYS A 8 1.21 -5.79 -17.78
C LYS A 8 0.62 -4.38 -17.86
N LYS A 9 -0.48 -4.15 -17.14
CA LYS A 9 -1.19 -2.87 -17.15
C LYS A 9 -0.30 -1.71 -16.67
N TYR A 10 0.50 -1.94 -15.65
CA TYR A 10 1.32 -0.90 -15.03
C TYR A 10 2.80 -1.00 -15.38
N ASN A 11 3.15 -1.90 -16.31
CA ASN A 11 4.53 -2.09 -16.75
C ASN A 11 5.48 -2.39 -15.59
N LEU A 12 5.11 -3.35 -14.76
CA LEU A 12 5.91 -3.77 -13.61
C LEU A 12 6.92 -4.82 -14.04
N GLY A 13 8.13 -4.75 -13.48
CA GLY A 13 9.18 -5.71 -13.69
C GLY A 13 9.22 -6.80 -12.62
N LYS A 14 10.09 -7.76 -12.81
CA LYS A 14 10.24 -8.91 -11.88
C LYS A 14 10.67 -8.51 -10.47
N ASN A 15 11.27 -7.33 -10.31
CA ASN A 15 11.70 -6.83 -9.00
C ASN A 15 10.61 -6.06 -8.27
N ASP A 16 9.46 -5.84 -8.91
CA ASP A 16 8.37 -5.06 -8.36
C ASP A 16 7.37 -5.90 -7.56
N PHE A 17 7.43 -7.21 -7.69
CA PHE A 17 6.50 -8.11 -6.99
C PHE A 17 7.09 -9.51 -6.85
N TRP A 18 6.58 -10.27 -5.86
CA TRP A 18 6.94 -11.68 -5.67
C TRP A 18 5.78 -12.44 -5.05
N GLU A 19 5.83 -13.76 -5.19
CA GLU A 19 4.84 -14.65 -4.61
C GLU A 19 5.24 -15.05 -3.20
N LEU A 20 4.27 -14.97 -2.28
CA LEU A 20 4.42 -15.43 -0.91
C LEU A 20 3.46 -16.60 -0.71
N LYS A 21 4.00 -17.78 -0.43
CA LYS A 21 3.21 -18.98 -0.18
C LYS A 21 3.09 -19.24 1.30
N ARG A 22 1.84 -19.40 1.78
CA ARG A 22 1.56 -19.83 3.16
C ARG A 22 0.61 -21.00 3.12
N GLY A 23 1.14 -22.23 3.32
CA GLY A 23 0.35 -23.44 3.21
C GLY A 23 -0.16 -23.61 1.79
N SER A 24 -1.48 -23.77 1.64
CA SER A 24 -2.13 -23.92 0.33
C SER A 24 -2.48 -22.57 -0.31
N LYS A 25 -2.28 -21.45 0.41
CA LYS A 25 -2.61 -20.12 -0.09
C LYS A 25 -1.40 -19.45 -0.73
N SER A 26 -1.65 -18.81 -1.86
CA SER A 26 -0.67 -18.00 -2.56
C SER A 26 -1.10 -16.54 -2.51
N MET A 27 -0.19 -15.66 -2.11
CA MET A 27 -0.40 -14.21 -2.10
C MET A 27 0.69 -13.56 -2.92
N TRP A 28 0.38 -12.42 -3.51
CA TRP A 28 1.35 -11.64 -4.24
C TRP A 28 1.68 -10.36 -3.48
N ILE A 29 2.95 -10.09 -3.34
CA ILE A 29 3.45 -8.90 -2.65
C ILE A 29 3.99 -7.93 -3.69
N ILE A 30 3.56 -6.67 -3.62
CA ILE A 30 4.03 -5.60 -4.49
C ILE A 30 4.84 -4.62 -3.65
N THR A 31 5.95 -4.13 -4.20
CA THR A 31 6.78 -3.14 -3.51
C THR A 31 6.06 -1.79 -3.42
N HIS A 32 6.41 -1.03 -2.40
CA HIS A 32 5.93 0.35 -2.25
C HIS A 32 6.24 1.20 -3.48
N ASP A 33 7.44 1.06 -4.05
CA ASP A 33 7.83 1.81 -5.25
C ASP A 33 6.92 1.49 -6.44
N ALA A 34 6.55 0.22 -6.61
CA ALA A 34 5.62 -0.18 -7.65
C ALA A 34 4.22 0.40 -7.41
N ILE A 35 3.79 0.44 -6.15
CA ILE A 35 2.49 1.02 -5.77
C ILE A 35 2.46 2.52 -6.06
N GLU A 36 3.54 3.25 -5.77
CA GLU A 36 3.64 4.67 -6.14
C GLU A 36 3.55 4.88 -7.65
N LYS A 37 4.19 4.01 -8.42
CA LYS A 37 4.10 4.04 -9.89
C LYS A 37 2.67 3.85 -10.36
N ILE A 38 1.95 2.90 -9.77
CA ILE A 38 0.53 2.66 -10.07
C ILE A 38 -0.30 3.90 -9.75
N ALA A 39 -0.05 4.53 -8.61
CA ALA A 39 -0.77 5.74 -8.20
C ALA A 39 -0.59 6.87 -9.21
N ILE A 40 0.61 7.04 -9.74
CA ILE A 40 0.89 8.06 -10.76
C ILE A 40 0.12 7.75 -12.05
N ILE A 41 0.18 6.51 -12.53
CA ILE A 41 -0.50 6.10 -13.76
C ILE A 41 -2.02 6.27 -13.64
N GLU A 42 -2.59 5.92 -12.50
CA GLU A 42 -4.03 5.99 -12.25
C GLU A 42 -4.50 7.37 -11.77
N ASN A 43 -3.61 8.34 -11.63
CA ASN A 43 -3.92 9.67 -11.12
C ASN A 43 -4.59 9.62 -9.74
N ILE A 44 -4.07 8.77 -8.85
CA ILE A 44 -4.55 8.67 -7.47
C ILE A 44 -3.86 9.75 -6.65
N GLU A 45 -4.66 10.59 -6.01
CA GLU A 45 -4.16 11.73 -5.25
C GLU A 45 -4.46 11.61 -3.77
N LEU A 46 -3.51 12.07 -2.95
CA LEU A 46 -3.71 12.23 -1.51
C LEU A 46 -4.55 13.49 -1.29
N THR A 47 -5.73 13.34 -0.69
CA THR A 47 -6.64 14.47 -0.47
C THR A 47 -6.74 14.88 0.99
N LYS A 48 -6.44 13.98 1.93
CA LYS A 48 -6.47 14.30 3.35
C LYS A 48 -5.48 13.42 4.11
N PHE A 49 -4.79 14.04 5.05
CA PHE A 49 -3.82 13.37 5.91
C PHE A 49 -4.07 13.83 7.35
N GLU A 50 -4.39 12.90 8.24
CA GLU A 50 -4.66 13.20 9.64
C GLU A 50 -3.74 12.41 10.55
N VAL A 51 -3.10 13.08 11.48
CA VAL A 51 -2.31 12.43 12.52
C VAL A 51 -3.25 12.00 13.63
N LEU A 52 -3.41 10.68 13.81
CA LEU A 52 -4.26 10.15 14.86
C LEU A 52 -3.49 10.03 16.18
N ASN A 53 -2.22 9.60 16.09
CA ASN A 53 -1.37 9.47 17.26
C ASN A 53 0.09 9.39 16.82
N THR A 54 0.98 10.04 17.57
CA THR A 54 2.43 9.90 17.36
C THR A 54 3.14 9.89 18.71
N GLU A 55 4.11 8.98 18.85
CA GLU A 55 5.00 8.88 19.99
C GLU A 55 6.40 8.58 19.46
N VAL A 56 7.37 8.44 20.34
CA VAL A 56 8.77 8.21 19.94
C VAL A 56 8.90 6.95 19.07
N ASP A 57 8.15 5.92 19.38
CA ASP A 57 8.22 4.62 18.70
C ASP A 57 6.87 4.15 18.16
N PHE A 58 6.00 5.09 17.82
CA PHE A 58 4.66 4.80 17.34
C PHE A 58 4.15 5.93 16.45
N ALA A 59 3.52 5.56 15.33
CA ALA A 59 2.81 6.51 14.48
C ALA A 59 1.54 5.87 13.91
N ARG A 60 0.45 6.63 13.89
CA ARG A 60 -0.83 6.22 13.30
C ARG A 60 -1.42 7.40 12.56
N PHE A 61 -1.66 7.22 11.28
CA PHE A 61 -2.21 8.24 10.40
C PHE A 61 -3.47 7.76 9.72
N LEU A 62 -4.42 8.67 9.53
CA LEU A 62 -5.59 8.43 8.71
C LEU A 62 -5.35 9.12 7.37
N ILE A 63 -5.37 8.33 6.30
CA ILE A 63 -5.02 8.81 4.96
C ILE A 63 -6.22 8.62 4.04
N THR A 64 -6.58 9.69 3.34
CA THR A 64 -7.65 9.67 2.33
C THR A 64 -7.03 9.90 0.97
N MET A 65 -7.33 9.03 0.02
CA MET A 65 -6.89 9.18 -1.36
C MET A 65 -8.07 9.08 -2.30
N GLN A 66 -7.94 9.65 -3.47
CA GLN A 66 -9.02 9.76 -4.44
C GLN A 66 -8.55 9.36 -5.83
N LYS A 67 -9.39 8.61 -6.52
CA LYS A 67 -9.23 8.28 -7.94
C LYS A 67 -10.54 8.67 -8.64
N GLY A 68 -10.52 9.75 -9.42
CA GLY A 68 -11.74 10.28 -10.02
C GLY A 68 -12.77 10.64 -8.96
N ASP A 69 -13.96 10.07 -9.04
CA ASP A 69 -15.05 10.28 -8.08
C ASP A 69 -14.96 9.37 -6.86
N LYS A 70 -14.05 8.41 -6.87
CA LYS A 70 -13.93 7.40 -5.81
C LYS A 70 -12.92 7.85 -4.78
N SER A 71 -13.34 7.90 -3.53
CA SER A 71 -12.50 8.26 -2.39
C SER A 71 -12.39 7.07 -1.44
N ILE A 72 -11.22 6.86 -0.85
CA ILE A 72 -10.98 5.77 0.08
C ILE A 72 -10.15 6.26 1.26
N VAL A 73 -10.40 5.67 2.40
CA VAL A 73 -9.69 5.99 3.65
C VAL A 73 -8.99 4.74 4.16
N SER A 74 -7.76 4.89 4.64
CA SER A 74 -7.04 3.82 5.31
C SER A 74 -6.18 4.35 6.45
N VAL A 75 -5.97 3.51 7.44
CA VAL A 75 -5.05 3.79 8.53
C VAL A 75 -3.69 3.19 8.20
N GLY A 76 -2.64 4.00 8.31
CA GLY A 76 -1.26 3.53 8.30
C GLY A 76 -0.72 3.57 9.72
N GLU A 77 -0.10 2.49 10.16
CA GLU A 77 0.39 2.35 11.52
C GLU A 77 1.75 1.67 11.56
N ALA A 78 2.63 2.19 12.38
CA ALA A 78 3.94 1.58 12.62
C ALA A 78 4.29 1.69 14.11
N SER A 79 4.78 0.59 14.67
CA SER A 79 5.22 0.51 16.06
C SER A 79 6.37 -0.49 16.20
N THR A 80 6.90 -0.62 17.39
CA THR A 80 7.95 -1.61 17.66
C THR A 80 7.49 -3.05 17.39
N LYS A 81 6.19 -3.29 17.41
CA LYS A 81 5.60 -4.62 17.21
C LYS A 81 5.52 -5.04 15.72
N ASN A 82 5.48 -4.06 14.81
CA ASN A 82 5.25 -4.35 13.40
C ASN A 82 6.24 -3.65 12.46
N CYS A 83 7.28 -3.05 13.01
CA CYS A 83 8.25 -2.30 12.23
C CYS A 83 9.66 -2.48 12.83
N THR A 84 10.60 -2.89 12.00
CA THR A 84 12.01 -3.05 12.41
C THR A 84 12.83 -1.78 12.20
N SER A 85 12.31 -0.84 11.43
CA SER A 85 12.92 0.46 11.19
C SER A 85 12.64 1.41 12.34
N ASN A 86 13.53 2.39 12.55
CA ASN A 86 13.30 3.48 13.50
C ASN A 86 12.49 4.63 12.91
N TYR A 87 12.10 4.52 11.65
CA TYR A 87 11.37 5.58 10.93
C TYR A 87 9.86 5.30 10.95
N TYR A 88 9.27 5.32 12.15
CA TYR A 88 7.85 4.96 12.33
C TYR A 88 6.89 5.83 11.53
N GLY A 89 7.13 7.15 11.49
CA GLY A 89 6.31 8.06 10.71
C GLY A 89 6.30 7.75 9.23
N CYS A 90 7.49 7.55 8.65
CA CYS A 90 7.63 7.20 7.24
C CYS A 90 6.98 5.87 6.90
N MET A 91 7.14 4.89 7.78
CA MET A 91 6.54 3.56 7.57
C MET A 91 5.02 3.60 7.69
N ALA A 92 4.49 4.35 8.65
CA ALA A 92 3.05 4.52 8.82
C ALA A 92 2.43 5.19 7.59
N GLU A 93 3.08 6.23 7.07
CA GLU A 93 2.65 6.92 5.86
C GLU A 93 2.64 5.99 4.66
N LYS A 94 3.73 5.25 4.41
CA LYS A 94 3.82 4.30 3.31
C LYS A 94 2.72 3.25 3.37
N ARG A 95 2.49 2.70 4.56
CA ARG A 95 1.45 1.68 4.78
C ARG A 95 0.06 2.21 4.48
N GLY A 96 -0.24 3.42 4.93
CA GLY A 96 -1.55 4.05 4.68
C GLY A 96 -1.78 4.32 3.19
N ILE A 97 -0.78 4.90 2.53
CA ILE A 97 -0.83 5.20 1.09
C ILE A 97 -1.00 3.90 0.30
N ASP A 98 -0.19 2.88 0.57
CA ASP A 98 -0.24 1.62 -0.15
C ASP A 98 -1.60 0.95 -0.01
N ARG A 99 -2.16 0.95 1.19
CA ARG A 99 -3.50 0.39 1.42
C ARG A 99 -4.57 1.14 0.63
N CYS A 100 -4.50 2.46 0.59
CA CYS A 100 -5.45 3.26 -0.19
C CYS A 100 -5.35 2.93 -1.68
N VAL A 101 -4.15 2.90 -2.23
CA VAL A 101 -3.94 2.60 -3.66
C VAL A 101 -4.47 1.20 -4.00
N LEU A 102 -4.10 0.19 -3.20
CA LEU A 102 -4.53 -1.19 -3.45
C LEU A 102 -6.05 -1.34 -3.34
N LYS A 103 -6.70 -0.61 -2.43
CA LYS A 103 -8.16 -0.59 -2.34
C LYS A 103 -8.79 0.06 -3.56
N LEU A 104 -8.23 1.17 -4.03
CA LEU A 104 -8.78 1.89 -5.18
C LEU A 104 -8.68 1.09 -6.49
N ILE A 105 -7.70 0.24 -6.62
CA ILE A 105 -7.56 -0.64 -7.81
C ILE A 105 -8.11 -2.05 -7.57
N ASN A 106 -8.74 -2.30 -6.41
CA ASN A 106 -9.32 -3.59 -6.03
C ASN A 106 -8.31 -4.75 -5.98
N ALA A 107 -7.06 -4.46 -5.64
CA ALA A 107 -5.99 -5.46 -5.66
C ALA A 107 -6.15 -6.54 -4.57
N TYR A 108 -6.68 -6.17 -3.40
CA TYR A 108 -6.85 -7.12 -2.30
C TYR A 108 -7.76 -8.31 -2.67
N GLU A 109 -8.75 -8.05 -3.51
CA GLU A 109 -9.67 -9.09 -3.99
C GLU A 109 -8.94 -10.23 -4.69
N TYR A 110 -7.78 -9.95 -5.25
CA TYR A 110 -6.96 -10.90 -6.00
C TYR A 110 -5.75 -11.39 -5.22
N GLY A 111 -5.72 -11.14 -3.91
CA GLY A 111 -4.62 -11.59 -3.06
C GLY A 111 -3.32 -10.82 -3.26
N ILE A 112 -3.42 -9.54 -3.57
CA ILE A 112 -2.26 -8.66 -3.83
C ILE A 112 -2.12 -7.68 -2.66
N TYR A 113 -0.93 -7.63 -2.05
CA TYR A 113 -0.65 -6.84 -0.85
C TYR A 113 0.66 -6.06 -1.00
N SER A 114 0.85 -5.04 -0.14
CA SER A 114 2.08 -4.26 -0.08
C SER A 114 3.19 -4.99 0.69
N ASP A 115 4.44 -4.63 0.42
CA ASP A 115 5.61 -5.15 1.12
C ASP A 115 5.90 -4.41 2.44
N VAL A 116 5.20 -3.36 2.75
CA VAL A 116 5.42 -2.55 3.96
C VAL A 116 4.36 -2.71 5.04
#